data_38f7a3823535a6771a035f2ca532ad7f
#
_entry.id   38f7a3823535a6771a035f2ca532ad7f
#
_cell.length_a   1.000
_cell.length_b   1.000
_cell.length_c   1.000
_cell.angle_alpha   90.00
_cell.angle_beta   90.00
_cell.angle_gamma   90.00
#
_symmetry.space_group_name_H-M   'P 1'
#
loop_
_entity.id
_entity.type
_entity.pdbx_description
1 polymer ?
#
loop_
_entity_poly.entity_id
_entity_poly.type
_entity_poly.pdbx_seq_one_letter_code
_entity_poly.pdbx_strand_id
1 'polypeptide(L)'
;MPKELIDLIAPIERALLIGAPRKGRSAKHRTAEHLEELARLADTAGAQVVGEVVQQIERPNPATYLGKGKVEELTQTIADKDATLLLFDDELSPSQGKNIEDITGKRVMDRAELILDIFATRARSAEAKMQVELAQLQYMLPRLTRMWAHLEKFRGGIGVRGPGETQLETDRRLINHRIKVLTQRLTEVQKSREVQRGSRRGEFQASLVGYTNAGKSSILRALASDSSIFVENRLFATLDPLTREVELADGEKILLTDTVGFVRKLPHQLVASFRATLEEVLEADVLLHVIDISDPLWEEHRAVVVEVLSELGANHKPVINVFNKSDLLPPDVLEALRERIANLIPDAVFASAETEGGLDALKRALLRRLRAARRVVELRVPLSDGRLLAELHRNGDVLAQRTDGDEMIVSVRLTPEALGRLGDRAVAV
;
A
#
# COMPACT_ATOMS: atom_id res chain seq x y z
N MET A 1 33.74 -42.35 -1.30
CA MET A 1 33.67 -40.92 -1.69
C MET A 1 32.46 -40.33 -1.05
N PRO A 2 32.56 -39.41 -0.08
CA PRO A 2 31.40 -38.74 0.46
C PRO A 2 30.80 -37.87 -0.65
N LYS A 3 29.47 -37.96 -0.86
CA LYS A 3 28.73 -37.05 -1.71
C LYS A 3 28.78 -35.66 -1.05
N GLU A 4 29.49 -34.72 -1.67
CA GLU A 4 29.37 -33.31 -1.32
C GLU A 4 27.89 -32.93 -1.42
N LEU A 5 27.32 -32.51 -0.30
CA LEU A 5 26.02 -31.83 -0.26
C LEU A 5 26.20 -30.51 -1.04
N ILE A 6 25.58 -30.45 -2.22
CA ILE A 6 25.47 -29.20 -2.97
C ILE A 6 24.55 -28.32 -2.14
N ASP A 7 25.10 -27.29 -1.52
CA ASP A 7 24.34 -26.23 -0.88
C ASP A 7 23.49 -25.56 -1.97
N LEU A 8 22.18 -25.78 -1.94
CA LEU A 8 21.17 -25.17 -2.85
C LEU A 8 20.83 -23.74 -2.46
N ILE A 9 21.72 -23.02 -1.78
CA ILE A 9 21.54 -21.59 -1.53
C ILE A 9 21.79 -20.89 -2.85
N ALA A 10 20.73 -20.33 -3.44
CA ALA A 10 20.87 -19.50 -4.63
C ALA A 10 21.87 -18.37 -4.35
N PRO A 11 22.84 -18.11 -5.25
CA PRO A 11 23.80 -17.03 -5.05
C PRO A 11 23.06 -15.70 -4.90
N ILE A 12 23.53 -14.86 -3.97
CA ILE A 12 22.98 -13.53 -3.74
C ILE A 12 23.21 -12.70 -5.02
N GLU A 13 22.12 -12.16 -5.58
CA GLU A 13 22.20 -11.29 -6.75
C GLU A 13 22.90 -9.97 -6.39
N ARG A 14 23.89 -9.58 -7.21
CA ARG A 14 24.67 -8.37 -7.05
C ARG A 14 24.11 -7.29 -7.99
N ALA A 15 23.31 -6.38 -7.43
CA ALA A 15 22.52 -5.43 -8.18
C ALA A 15 23.29 -4.12 -8.43
N LEU A 16 23.36 -3.71 -9.70
CA LEU A 16 23.77 -2.37 -10.12
C LEU A 16 22.51 -1.54 -10.38
N LEU A 17 22.31 -0.45 -9.62
CA LEU A 17 21.14 0.41 -9.72
C LEU A 17 21.32 1.42 -10.86
N ILE A 18 20.26 1.64 -11.64
CA ILE A 18 20.29 2.53 -12.80
C ILE A 18 19.17 3.55 -12.71
N GLY A 19 19.57 4.82 -12.58
CA GLY A 19 18.69 5.97 -12.59
C GLY A 19 18.81 6.79 -13.86
N ALA A 20 17.67 7.13 -14.48
CA ALA A 20 17.64 7.92 -15.70
C ALA A 20 16.72 9.17 -15.56
N PRO A 21 17.06 10.12 -14.68
CA PRO A 21 16.22 11.30 -14.46
C PRO A 21 16.14 12.17 -15.70
N ARG A 22 14.97 12.74 -15.96
CA ARG A 22 14.80 13.76 -16.99
C ARG A 22 15.56 15.03 -16.60
N LYS A 23 16.14 15.74 -17.58
CA LYS A 23 16.83 17.00 -17.33
C LYS A 23 15.92 18.03 -16.64
N GLY A 24 16.39 18.60 -15.52
CA GLY A 24 15.68 19.63 -14.75
C GLY A 24 16.48 20.08 -13.53
N ARG A 25 16.20 21.32 -13.04
CA ARG A 25 16.97 21.93 -11.93
C ARG A 25 16.94 21.13 -10.61
N SER A 26 15.89 20.36 -10.35
CA SER A 26 15.71 19.56 -9.13
C SER A 26 16.08 18.06 -9.32
N ALA A 27 16.50 17.67 -10.52
CA ALA A 27 16.63 16.26 -10.89
C ALA A 27 17.72 15.51 -10.11
N LYS A 28 18.88 16.15 -9.85
CA LYS A 28 20.02 15.44 -9.23
C LYS A 28 19.74 15.01 -7.77
N HIS A 29 19.18 15.89 -6.95
CA HIS A 29 18.95 15.60 -5.54
C HIS A 29 17.87 14.51 -5.38
N ARG A 30 16.75 14.67 -6.06
CA ARG A 30 15.67 13.67 -6.08
C ARG A 30 16.11 12.30 -6.61
N THR A 31 17.07 12.26 -7.55
CA THR A 31 17.56 11.00 -8.09
C THR A 31 18.31 10.17 -7.05
N ALA A 32 19.11 10.80 -6.21
CA ALA A 32 19.81 10.09 -5.14
C ALA A 32 18.80 9.44 -4.17
N GLU A 33 17.79 10.19 -3.75
CA GLU A 33 16.74 9.70 -2.86
C GLU A 33 15.90 8.58 -3.52
N HIS A 34 15.62 8.70 -4.82
CA HIS A 34 14.93 7.66 -5.58
C HIS A 34 15.76 6.38 -5.72
N LEU A 35 17.07 6.49 -5.91
CA LEU A 35 17.95 5.32 -5.95
C LEU A 35 18.14 4.71 -4.57
N GLU A 36 18.14 5.51 -3.51
CA GLU A 36 18.12 4.99 -2.14
C GLU A 36 16.85 4.17 -1.85
N GLU A 37 15.69 4.63 -2.32
CA GLU A 37 14.46 3.84 -2.24
C GLU A 37 14.57 2.54 -3.05
N LEU A 38 15.14 2.59 -4.28
CA LEU A 38 15.37 1.40 -5.09
C LEU A 38 16.36 0.43 -4.40
N ALA A 39 17.37 0.95 -3.71
CA ALA A 39 18.30 0.15 -2.92
C ALA A 39 17.58 -0.58 -1.77
N ARG A 40 16.67 0.08 -1.07
CA ARG A 40 15.84 -0.53 -0.02
C ARG A 40 14.90 -1.61 -0.58
N LEU A 41 14.37 -1.40 -1.80
CA LEU A 41 13.58 -2.43 -2.50
C LEU A 41 14.46 -3.64 -2.85
N ALA A 42 15.67 -3.41 -3.39
CA ALA A 42 16.62 -4.47 -3.71
C ALA A 42 17.01 -5.30 -2.47
N ASP A 43 17.32 -4.64 -1.35
CA ASP A 43 17.60 -5.30 -0.06
C ASP A 43 16.39 -6.12 0.42
N THR A 44 15.17 -5.57 0.29
CA THR A 44 13.93 -6.28 0.66
C THR A 44 13.73 -7.54 -0.18
N ALA A 45 14.16 -7.53 -1.45
CA ALA A 45 14.15 -8.70 -2.34
C ALA A 45 15.32 -9.66 -2.11
N GLY A 46 16.29 -9.29 -1.26
CA GLY A 46 17.47 -10.10 -0.94
C GLY A 46 18.64 -9.91 -1.91
N ALA A 47 18.65 -8.86 -2.73
CA ALA A 47 19.76 -8.51 -3.59
C ALA A 47 20.75 -7.56 -2.88
N GLN A 48 22.03 -7.73 -3.15
CA GLN A 48 23.09 -6.86 -2.66
C GLN A 48 23.36 -5.75 -3.66
N VAL A 49 23.19 -4.48 -3.27
CA VAL A 49 23.57 -3.33 -4.11
C VAL A 49 25.07 -3.16 -4.14
N VAL A 50 25.67 -3.18 -5.35
CA VAL A 50 27.12 -3.06 -5.56
C VAL A 50 27.53 -1.74 -6.16
N GLY A 51 26.59 -0.91 -6.61
CA GLY A 51 26.85 0.42 -7.13
C GLY A 51 25.63 1.04 -7.78
N GLU A 52 25.81 2.28 -8.23
CA GLU A 52 24.78 3.09 -8.87
C GLU A 52 25.34 3.74 -10.13
N VAL A 53 24.51 3.86 -11.14
CA VAL A 53 24.82 4.58 -12.39
C VAL A 53 23.65 5.51 -12.71
N VAL A 54 23.97 6.78 -12.92
CA VAL A 54 22.99 7.82 -13.27
C VAL A 54 23.30 8.41 -14.62
N GLN A 55 22.29 8.50 -15.48
CA GLN A 55 22.36 9.26 -16.73
C GLN A 55 21.17 10.20 -16.84
N GLN A 56 21.43 11.51 -16.89
CA GLN A 56 20.36 12.46 -17.23
C GLN A 56 19.96 12.31 -18.70
N ILE A 57 18.68 12.12 -18.95
CA ILE A 57 18.12 11.95 -20.29
C ILE A 57 17.09 13.05 -20.60
N GLU A 58 16.96 13.43 -21.85
CA GLU A 58 15.86 14.28 -22.31
C GLU A 58 14.62 13.45 -22.59
N ARG A 59 14.83 12.33 -23.29
CA ARG A 59 13.80 11.33 -23.61
C ARG A 59 14.43 9.94 -23.54
N PRO A 60 13.67 8.92 -23.08
CA PRO A 60 14.11 7.54 -23.14
C PRO A 60 14.46 7.13 -24.58
N ASN A 61 15.58 6.44 -24.75
CA ASN A 61 15.90 5.83 -26.04
C ASN A 61 14.92 4.68 -26.32
N PRO A 62 14.29 4.64 -27.51
CA PRO A 62 13.32 3.58 -27.82
C PRO A 62 13.89 2.16 -27.77
N ALA A 63 15.17 2.00 -28.05
CA ALA A 63 15.84 0.69 -28.11
C ALA A 63 16.42 0.25 -26.76
N THR A 64 17.01 1.14 -25.97
CA THR A 64 17.81 0.78 -24.79
C THR A 64 17.53 1.64 -23.56
N TYR A 65 16.48 2.48 -23.59
CA TYR A 65 16.14 3.45 -22.53
C TYR A 65 17.23 4.51 -22.30
N LEU A 66 18.49 4.08 -22.11
CA LEU A 66 19.69 4.93 -22.03
C LEU A 66 20.31 5.17 -23.44
N GLY A 67 21.16 6.16 -23.53
CA GLY A 67 21.96 6.36 -24.75
C GLY A 67 22.92 5.19 -24.99
N LYS A 68 23.20 4.88 -26.29
CA LYS A 68 24.02 3.73 -26.69
C LYS A 68 25.41 3.73 -26.02
N GLY A 69 26.12 4.86 -26.02
CA GLY A 69 27.43 4.95 -25.34
C GLY A 69 27.38 4.68 -23.85
N LYS A 70 26.24 5.03 -23.17
CA LYS A 70 26.09 4.74 -21.75
C LYS A 70 25.85 3.25 -21.49
N VAL A 71 25.16 2.55 -22.38
CA VAL A 71 24.99 1.09 -22.26
C VAL A 71 26.31 0.37 -22.48
N GLU A 72 27.19 0.86 -23.38
CA GLU A 72 28.53 0.34 -23.54
C GLU A 72 29.41 0.56 -22.31
N GLU A 73 29.32 1.76 -21.68
CA GLU A 73 30.01 2.08 -20.41
C GLU A 73 29.49 1.18 -19.23
N LEU A 74 28.20 0.85 -19.23
CA LEU A 74 27.65 -0.09 -18.25
C LEU A 74 28.36 -1.44 -18.28
N THR A 75 28.75 -1.95 -19.44
CA THR A 75 29.44 -3.25 -19.54
C THR A 75 30.74 -3.25 -18.77
N GLN A 76 31.51 -2.13 -18.82
CA GLN A 76 32.73 -1.98 -18.03
C GLN A 76 32.39 -1.91 -16.52
N THR A 77 31.41 -1.09 -16.13
CA THR A 77 31.01 -0.95 -14.73
C THR A 77 30.51 -2.28 -14.14
N ILE A 78 29.80 -3.09 -14.93
CA ILE A 78 29.34 -4.44 -14.56
C ILE A 78 30.53 -5.34 -14.22
N ALA A 79 31.59 -5.31 -15.07
CA ALA A 79 32.80 -6.12 -14.84
C ALA A 79 33.56 -5.64 -13.59
N ASP A 80 33.73 -4.33 -13.43
CA ASP A 80 34.46 -3.72 -12.31
C ASP A 80 33.77 -3.98 -10.96
N LYS A 81 32.44 -4.05 -10.93
CA LYS A 81 31.63 -4.27 -9.74
C LYS A 81 31.20 -5.72 -9.55
N ASP A 82 31.50 -6.60 -10.48
CA ASP A 82 31.03 -8.00 -10.51
C ASP A 82 29.51 -8.07 -10.33
N ALA A 83 28.76 -7.22 -11.07
CA ALA A 83 27.32 -7.17 -10.99
C ALA A 83 26.70 -8.33 -11.79
N THR A 84 25.66 -8.95 -11.21
CA THR A 84 24.89 -10.03 -11.85
C THR A 84 23.55 -9.56 -12.37
N LEU A 85 23.04 -8.46 -11.80
CA LEU A 85 21.71 -7.91 -12.03
C LEU A 85 21.78 -6.40 -12.29
N LEU A 86 21.06 -5.91 -13.31
CA LEU A 86 20.83 -4.49 -13.55
C LEU A 86 19.41 -4.12 -13.11
N LEU A 87 19.27 -3.19 -12.16
CA LEU A 87 17.99 -2.71 -11.66
C LEU A 87 17.71 -1.29 -12.13
N PHE A 88 16.68 -1.13 -12.94
CA PHE A 88 16.23 0.18 -13.44
C PHE A 88 15.15 0.76 -12.53
N ASP A 89 15.28 2.05 -12.16
CA ASP A 89 14.26 2.78 -11.39
C ASP A 89 12.99 3.08 -12.20
N ASP A 90 13.09 3.07 -13.52
CA ASP A 90 11.98 3.29 -14.45
C ASP A 90 11.51 1.97 -15.06
N GLU A 91 10.22 1.91 -15.43
CA GLU A 91 9.67 0.78 -16.15
C GLU A 91 10.26 0.71 -17.57
N LEU A 92 10.68 -0.48 -17.97
CA LEU A 92 11.24 -0.74 -19.28
C LEU A 92 10.20 -1.40 -20.20
N SER A 93 10.18 -0.99 -21.47
CA SER A 93 9.45 -1.78 -22.46
C SER A 93 10.10 -3.16 -22.63
N PRO A 94 9.34 -4.18 -23.07
CA PRO A 94 9.90 -5.52 -23.31
C PRO A 94 11.13 -5.51 -24.26
N SER A 95 11.13 -4.66 -25.28
CA SER A 95 12.24 -4.52 -26.21
C SER A 95 13.45 -3.85 -25.59
N GLN A 96 13.26 -2.82 -24.76
CA GLN A 96 14.38 -2.14 -24.10
C GLN A 96 15.12 -3.09 -23.15
N GLY A 97 14.38 -3.80 -22.28
CA GLY A 97 14.98 -4.76 -21.39
C GLY A 97 15.79 -5.83 -22.13
N LYS A 98 15.20 -6.42 -23.21
CA LYS A 98 15.89 -7.41 -24.03
C LYS A 98 17.17 -6.87 -24.66
N ASN A 99 17.10 -5.69 -25.30
CA ASN A 99 18.27 -5.12 -25.97
C ASN A 99 19.42 -4.82 -25.00
N ILE A 100 19.09 -4.41 -23.76
CA ILE A 100 20.11 -4.19 -22.72
C ILE A 100 20.71 -5.53 -22.29
N GLU A 101 19.91 -6.59 -22.09
CA GLU A 101 20.40 -7.93 -21.78
C GLU A 101 21.30 -8.48 -22.90
N ASP A 102 20.90 -8.32 -24.17
CA ASP A 102 21.68 -8.78 -25.33
C ASP A 102 23.04 -8.08 -25.43
N ILE A 103 23.12 -6.80 -25.02
CA ILE A 103 24.38 -6.02 -25.04
C ILE A 103 25.26 -6.34 -23.83
N THR A 104 24.67 -6.42 -22.64
CA THR A 104 25.41 -6.54 -21.36
C THR A 104 25.68 -7.99 -20.95
N GLY A 105 24.92 -8.94 -21.48
CA GLY A 105 24.96 -10.34 -21.08
C GLY A 105 24.49 -10.60 -19.65
N LYS A 106 23.82 -9.62 -19.02
CA LYS A 106 23.32 -9.70 -17.62
C LYS A 106 21.81 -9.58 -17.57
N ARG A 107 21.21 -10.16 -16.53
CA ARG A 107 19.77 -10.02 -16.25
C ARG A 107 19.44 -8.54 -16.03
N VAL A 108 18.36 -8.11 -16.65
CA VAL A 108 17.80 -6.76 -16.47
C VAL A 108 16.44 -6.86 -15.85
N MET A 109 16.24 -6.15 -14.78
CA MET A 109 14.99 -6.05 -14.06
C MET A 109 14.61 -4.58 -13.91
N ASP A 110 13.37 -4.24 -14.06
CA ASP A 110 12.87 -2.91 -13.75
C ASP A 110 12.19 -2.85 -12.36
N ARG A 111 11.87 -1.65 -11.92
CA ARG A 111 11.22 -1.43 -10.63
C ARG A 111 9.90 -2.22 -10.49
N ALA A 112 9.13 -2.34 -11.57
CA ALA A 112 7.86 -3.05 -11.56
C ALA A 112 8.05 -4.55 -11.31
N GLU A 113 9.02 -5.18 -11.98
CA GLU A 113 9.37 -6.58 -11.78
C GLU A 113 9.89 -6.84 -10.35
N LEU A 114 10.75 -5.95 -9.82
CA LEU A 114 11.26 -6.04 -8.46
C LEU A 114 10.15 -6.00 -7.40
N ILE A 115 9.20 -5.08 -7.54
CA ILE A 115 8.05 -4.98 -6.64
C ILE A 115 7.19 -6.25 -6.70
N LEU A 116 6.96 -6.81 -7.90
CA LEU A 116 6.24 -8.07 -8.08
C LEU A 116 6.95 -9.24 -7.39
N ASP A 117 8.27 -9.31 -7.44
CA ASP A 117 9.06 -10.35 -6.77
C ASP A 117 8.98 -10.21 -5.24
N ILE A 118 9.05 -8.98 -4.71
CA ILE A 118 8.85 -8.73 -3.27
C ILE A 118 7.46 -9.20 -2.85
N PHE A 119 6.43 -8.88 -3.61
CA PHE A 119 5.06 -9.28 -3.29
C PHE A 119 4.86 -10.80 -3.38
N ALA A 120 5.52 -11.49 -4.31
CA ALA A 120 5.48 -12.95 -4.40
C ALA A 120 6.04 -13.64 -3.16
N THR A 121 7.08 -13.06 -2.56
CA THR A 121 7.67 -13.58 -1.31
C THR A 121 6.85 -13.23 -0.07
N ARG A 122 6.10 -12.12 -0.09
CA ARG A 122 5.33 -11.62 1.06
C ARG A 122 3.88 -12.13 1.11
N ALA A 123 3.30 -12.55 0.00
CA ALA A 123 1.94 -13.07 -0.08
C ALA A 123 1.77 -14.34 0.78
N ARG A 124 0.93 -14.28 1.81
CA ARG A 124 0.66 -15.40 2.73
C ARG A 124 -0.69 -16.04 2.45
N SER A 125 -1.74 -15.23 2.31
CA SER A 125 -3.08 -15.74 2.03
C SER A 125 -3.18 -16.32 0.62
N ALA A 126 -4.13 -17.24 0.42
CA ALA A 126 -4.43 -17.79 -0.90
C ALA A 126 -4.86 -16.71 -1.89
N GLU A 127 -5.57 -15.70 -1.40
CA GLU A 127 -6.03 -14.57 -2.21
C GLU A 127 -4.85 -13.69 -2.65
N ALA A 128 -4.00 -13.23 -1.71
CA ALA A 128 -2.83 -12.42 -2.05
C ALA A 128 -1.91 -13.17 -3.04
N LYS A 129 -1.71 -14.47 -2.88
CA LYS A 129 -0.96 -15.30 -3.84
C LYS A 129 -1.59 -15.29 -5.24
N MET A 130 -2.92 -15.41 -5.33
CA MET A 130 -3.61 -15.34 -6.61
C MET A 130 -3.54 -13.95 -7.25
N GLN A 131 -3.61 -12.89 -6.45
CA GLN A 131 -3.48 -11.50 -6.92
C GLN A 131 -2.08 -11.22 -7.47
N VAL A 132 -1.05 -11.64 -6.74
CA VAL A 132 0.35 -11.48 -7.16
C VAL A 132 0.63 -12.32 -8.42
N GLU A 133 0.19 -13.59 -8.46
CA GLU A 133 0.33 -14.44 -9.64
C GLU A 133 -0.34 -13.80 -10.87
N LEU A 134 -1.55 -13.24 -10.70
CA LEU A 134 -2.27 -12.56 -11.77
C LEU A 134 -1.46 -11.36 -12.29
N ALA A 135 -0.93 -10.51 -11.39
CA ALA A 135 -0.12 -9.36 -11.76
C ALA A 135 1.19 -9.76 -12.46
N GLN A 136 1.87 -10.79 -11.95
CA GLN A 136 3.09 -11.32 -12.58
C GLN A 136 2.81 -11.85 -14.00
N LEU A 137 1.74 -12.61 -14.19
CA LEU A 137 1.35 -13.12 -15.51
C LEU A 137 0.99 -12.00 -16.49
N GLN A 138 0.30 -10.96 -16.03
CA GLN A 138 -0.03 -9.79 -16.85
C GLN A 138 1.22 -8.99 -17.22
N TYR A 139 2.18 -8.86 -16.31
CA TYR A 139 3.47 -8.22 -16.58
C TYR A 139 4.32 -9.04 -17.54
N MET A 140 4.35 -10.36 -17.38
CA MET A 140 5.15 -11.28 -18.21
C MET A 140 4.59 -11.48 -19.61
N LEU A 141 3.27 -11.45 -19.79
CA LEU A 141 2.59 -11.78 -21.04
C LEU A 141 3.14 -10.98 -22.27
N PRO A 142 3.32 -9.65 -22.22
CA PRO A 142 3.95 -8.89 -23.31
C PRO A 142 5.46 -9.14 -23.44
N ARG A 143 6.10 -9.72 -22.42
CA ARG A 143 7.53 -10.01 -22.35
C ARG A 143 7.90 -11.43 -22.77
N LEU A 144 6.94 -12.29 -23.05
CA LEU A 144 7.17 -13.69 -23.47
C LEU A 144 8.03 -13.83 -24.72
N THR A 145 7.85 -12.96 -25.70
CA THR A 145 8.68 -12.96 -26.93
C THR A 145 10.17 -12.74 -26.64
N ARG A 146 10.49 -12.09 -25.52
CA ARG A 146 11.85 -11.88 -25.02
C ARG A 146 12.51 -13.18 -24.58
N MET A 147 11.78 -14.04 -23.88
CA MET A 147 12.31 -15.29 -23.30
C MET A 147 12.63 -16.35 -24.37
N TRP A 148 11.96 -16.32 -25.53
CA TRP A 148 12.07 -17.34 -26.58
C TRP A 148 13.07 -17.03 -27.68
N ALA A 149 13.53 -15.79 -27.82
CA ALA A 149 14.50 -15.41 -28.85
C ALA A 149 15.86 -16.13 -28.76
N HIS A 150 16.18 -16.71 -27.60
CA HIS A 150 17.38 -17.54 -27.42
C HIS A 150 17.23 -18.95 -28.00
N LEU A 151 16.01 -19.46 -28.16
CA LEU A 151 15.75 -20.81 -28.67
C LEU A 151 15.64 -20.86 -30.20
N GLU A 152 15.27 -19.75 -30.83
CA GLU A 152 15.17 -19.64 -32.30
C GLU A 152 16.54 -19.66 -33.02
N LYS A 153 17.60 -19.21 -32.37
CA LYS A 153 18.96 -19.18 -32.96
C LYS A 153 19.54 -20.55 -33.27
N PHE A 154 18.96 -21.64 -32.80
CA PHE A 154 19.49 -23.00 -32.94
C PHE A 154 18.93 -23.82 -34.10
N ARG A 155 17.96 -23.38 -34.89
CA ARG A 155 17.44 -24.13 -36.04
C ARG A 155 17.03 -23.21 -37.20
N GLY A 156 17.98 -22.97 -38.12
CA GLY A 156 17.75 -22.32 -39.38
C GLY A 156 17.33 -23.29 -40.48
N GLY A 157 16.23 -23.02 -41.16
CA GLY A 157 15.81 -23.60 -42.41
C GLY A 157 14.76 -22.71 -43.05
N ILE A 158 14.96 -22.27 -44.29
CA ILE A 158 14.02 -21.44 -45.06
C ILE A 158 12.74 -22.27 -45.28
N GLY A 159 11.60 -21.84 -44.71
CA GLY A 159 10.26 -22.38 -45.02
C GLY A 159 9.66 -23.39 -44.00
N VAL A 160 10.30 -23.64 -42.86
CA VAL A 160 9.68 -24.43 -41.76
C VAL A 160 9.31 -23.49 -40.66
N ARG A 161 8.01 -23.37 -40.34
CA ARG A 161 7.53 -22.83 -39.05
C ARG A 161 8.25 -23.59 -37.95
N GLY A 162 9.23 -22.95 -37.32
CA GLY A 162 10.02 -23.58 -36.27
C GLY A 162 9.15 -23.98 -35.09
N PRO A 163 9.53 -25.03 -34.31
CA PRO A 163 8.82 -25.44 -33.10
C PRO A 163 8.71 -24.29 -32.08
N GLY A 164 9.50 -23.21 -32.20
CA GLY A 164 9.45 -22.04 -31.35
C GLY A 164 8.18 -21.19 -31.51
N GLU A 165 7.67 -20.95 -32.73
CA GLU A 165 6.43 -20.19 -32.91
C GLU A 165 5.21 -20.90 -32.33
N THR A 166 5.09 -22.22 -32.55
CA THR A 166 4.01 -23.01 -32.01
C THR A 166 4.05 -23.12 -30.49
N GLN A 167 5.27 -23.13 -29.91
CA GLN A 167 5.45 -23.23 -28.48
C GLN A 167 5.16 -21.87 -27.80
N LEU A 168 5.58 -20.75 -28.38
CA LEU A 168 5.25 -19.41 -27.91
C LEU A 168 3.73 -19.16 -27.92
N GLU A 169 3.04 -19.57 -28.98
CA GLU A 169 1.57 -19.48 -29.06
C GLU A 169 0.89 -20.35 -28.00
N THR A 170 1.42 -21.54 -27.77
CA THR A 170 0.92 -22.46 -26.74
C THR A 170 1.10 -21.86 -25.34
N ASP A 171 2.27 -21.35 -25.01
CA ASP A 171 2.56 -20.73 -23.71
C ASP A 171 1.71 -19.46 -23.53
N ARG A 172 1.57 -18.63 -24.56
CA ARG A 172 0.69 -17.45 -24.50
C ARG A 172 -0.76 -17.84 -24.24
N ARG A 173 -1.23 -18.94 -24.86
CA ARG A 173 -2.59 -19.47 -24.61
C ARG A 173 -2.74 -20.00 -23.20
N LEU A 174 -1.76 -20.72 -22.67
CA LEU A 174 -1.76 -21.22 -21.29
C LEU A 174 -1.78 -20.07 -20.27
N ILE A 175 -0.95 -19.05 -20.46
CA ILE A 175 -0.91 -17.87 -19.60
C ILE A 175 -2.24 -17.11 -19.65
N ASN A 176 -2.79 -16.86 -20.83
CA ASN A 176 -4.11 -16.23 -20.96
C ASN A 176 -5.22 -17.03 -20.30
N HIS A 177 -5.18 -18.37 -20.43
CA HIS A 177 -6.11 -19.24 -19.71
C HIS A 177 -5.94 -19.11 -18.20
N ARG A 178 -4.71 -19.12 -17.69
CA ARG A 178 -4.43 -18.97 -16.27
C ARG A 178 -4.88 -17.61 -15.72
N ILE A 179 -4.65 -16.52 -16.46
CA ILE A 179 -5.15 -15.17 -16.14
C ILE A 179 -6.69 -15.21 -16.00
N LYS A 180 -7.40 -15.80 -16.96
CA LYS A 180 -8.86 -15.92 -16.90
C LYS A 180 -9.34 -16.69 -15.68
N VAL A 181 -8.72 -17.84 -15.37
CA VAL A 181 -9.07 -18.65 -14.19
C VAL A 181 -8.84 -17.88 -12.90
N LEU A 182 -7.69 -17.18 -12.76
CA LEU A 182 -7.37 -16.39 -11.57
C LEU A 182 -8.36 -15.24 -11.40
N THR A 183 -8.67 -14.50 -12.45
CA THR A 183 -9.65 -13.41 -12.43
C THR A 183 -11.02 -13.90 -11.97
N GLN A 184 -11.46 -15.06 -12.48
CA GLN A 184 -12.74 -15.64 -12.07
C GLN A 184 -12.73 -16.03 -10.58
N ARG A 185 -11.68 -16.71 -10.12
CA ARG A 185 -11.57 -17.10 -8.70
C ARG A 185 -11.52 -15.89 -7.76
N LEU A 186 -10.79 -14.83 -8.11
CA LEU A 186 -10.74 -13.60 -7.34
C LEU A 186 -12.13 -12.94 -7.26
N THR A 187 -12.91 -12.96 -8.35
CA THR A 187 -14.29 -12.45 -8.34
C THR A 187 -15.19 -13.27 -7.40
N GLU A 188 -15.01 -14.59 -7.33
CA GLU A 188 -15.77 -15.46 -6.40
C GLU A 188 -15.40 -15.17 -4.94
N VAL A 189 -14.11 -14.99 -4.64
CA VAL A 189 -13.62 -14.58 -3.30
C VAL A 189 -14.21 -13.24 -2.88
N GLN A 190 -14.23 -12.26 -3.79
CA GLN A 190 -14.81 -10.93 -3.56
C GLN A 190 -16.28 -11.03 -3.17
N LYS A 191 -17.10 -11.78 -3.91
CA LYS A 191 -18.52 -12.01 -3.58
C LYS A 191 -18.70 -12.66 -2.20
N SER A 192 -17.84 -13.63 -1.85
CA SER A 192 -17.89 -14.28 -0.55
C SER A 192 -17.56 -13.29 0.59
N ARG A 193 -16.61 -12.38 0.38
CA ARG A 193 -16.30 -11.31 1.34
C ARG A 193 -17.46 -10.34 1.54
N GLU A 194 -18.14 -9.92 0.48
CA GLU A 194 -19.32 -9.05 0.57
C GLU A 194 -20.41 -9.66 1.48
N VAL A 195 -20.63 -10.98 1.39
CA VAL A 195 -21.57 -11.68 2.27
C VAL A 195 -21.08 -11.70 3.73
N GLN A 196 -19.82 -12.00 3.98
CA GLN A 196 -19.23 -12.02 5.33
C GLN A 196 -19.21 -10.63 5.98
N ARG A 197 -18.99 -9.57 5.19
CA ARG A 197 -19.01 -8.17 5.64
C ARG A 197 -20.39 -7.72 6.10
N GLY A 198 -21.47 -8.32 5.56
CA GLY A 198 -22.84 -8.07 6.00
C GLY A 198 -23.03 -8.22 7.51
N SER A 199 -22.25 -9.09 8.16
CA SER A 199 -22.30 -9.31 9.62
C SER A 199 -21.60 -8.22 10.46
N ARG A 200 -20.74 -7.40 9.85
CA ARG A 200 -20.00 -6.29 10.52
C ARG A 200 -20.70 -4.93 10.36
N ARG A 201 -21.91 -4.91 9.79
CA ARG A 201 -22.70 -3.68 9.65
C ARG A 201 -23.05 -3.14 11.03
N GLY A 202 -22.51 -1.99 11.37
CA GLY A 202 -22.75 -1.30 12.64
C GLY A 202 -21.48 -0.95 13.41
N GLU A 203 -20.34 -1.56 13.10
CA GLU A 203 -19.06 -1.22 13.71
C GLU A 203 -18.36 -0.11 12.90
N PHE A 204 -17.79 0.87 13.59
CA PHE A 204 -17.04 1.95 12.97
C PHE A 204 -15.69 1.41 12.48
N GLN A 205 -15.43 1.59 11.18
CA GLN A 205 -14.26 1.04 10.52
C GLN A 205 -13.28 2.14 10.14
N ALA A 206 -12.01 1.98 10.51
CA ALA A 206 -10.92 2.84 10.12
C ALA A 206 -9.86 2.04 9.35
N SER A 207 -9.29 2.61 8.28
CA SER A 207 -8.23 1.98 7.51
C SER A 207 -6.96 2.83 7.52
N LEU A 208 -5.83 2.20 7.84
CA LEU A 208 -4.51 2.79 7.75
C LEU A 208 -4.04 2.76 6.29
N VAL A 209 -3.83 3.92 5.71
CA VAL A 209 -3.27 4.10 4.36
C VAL A 209 -2.02 4.95 4.44
N GLY A 210 -1.09 4.79 3.52
CA GLY A 210 0.14 5.57 3.55
C GLY A 210 1.27 4.90 2.80
N TYR A 211 2.35 5.63 2.64
CA TYR A 211 3.54 5.13 1.97
C TYR A 211 4.12 3.91 2.68
N THR A 212 4.85 3.07 1.94
CA THR A 212 5.52 1.91 2.56
C THR A 212 6.50 2.39 3.64
N ASN A 213 6.61 1.63 4.71
CA ASN A 213 7.45 1.96 5.88
C ASN A 213 7.08 3.26 6.64
N ALA A 214 5.89 3.85 6.42
CA ALA A 214 5.44 5.02 7.21
C ALA A 214 5.03 4.67 8.65
N GLY A 215 5.00 3.40 9.03
CA GLY A 215 4.69 2.92 10.38
C GLY A 215 3.22 2.53 10.59
N LYS A 216 2.48 2.16 9.52
CA LYS A 216 1.08 1.72 9.62
C LYS A 216 0.91 0.52 10.56
N SER A 217 1.68 -0.54 10.35
CA SER A 217 1.65 -1.76 11.17
C SER A 217 2.11 -1.50 12.61
N SER A 218 3.06 -0.56 12.82
CA SER A 218 3.49 -0.14 14.16
C SER A 218 2.35 0.55 14.91
N ILE A 219 1.61 1.44 14.23
CA ILE A 219 0.43 2.12 14.81
C ILE A 219 -0.66 1.09 15.16
N LEU A 220 -0.96 0.13 14.26
CA LEU A 220 -1.94 -0.92 14.54
C LEU A 220 -1.51 -1.74 15.76
N ARG A 221 -0.25 -2.20 15.81
CA ARG A 221 0.32 -2.96 16.94
C ARG A 221 0.17 -2.22 18.27
N ALA A 222 0.52 -0.95 18.28
CA ALA A 222 0.48 -0.13 19.50
C ALA A 222 -0.96 0.19 19.94
N LEU A 223 -1.89 0.43 19.00
CA LEU A 223 -3.29 0.72 19.33
C LEU A 223 -4.06 -0.53 19.77
N ALA A 224 -3.83 -1.68 19.13
CA ALA A 224 -4.47 -2.94 19.47
C ALA A 224 -3.83 -3.63 20.67
N SER A 225 -2.70 -3.13 21.19
CA SER A 225 -1.89 -3.76 22.25
C SER A 225 -1.56 -5.24 21.95
N ASP A 226 -1.40 -5.57 20.67
CA ASP A 226 -1.18 -6.92 20.17
C ASP A 226 0.28 -7.09 19.71
N SER A 227 1.11 -7.66 20.59
CA SER A 227 2.52 -7.93 20.30
C SER A 227 2.75 -9.00 19.22
N SER A 228 1.72 -9.76 18.84
CA SER A 228 1.79 -10.76 17.78
C SER A 228 1.83 -10.15 16.37
N ILE A 229 1.47 -8.87 16.24
CA ILE A 229 1.51 -8.18 14.96
C ILE A 229 2.96 -7.99 14.53
N PHE A 230 3.29 -8.62 13.41
CA PHE A 230 4.63 -8.56 12.84
C PHE A 230 4.91 -7.17 12.27
N VAL A 231 5.98 -6.55 12.76
CA VAL A 231 6.48 -5.27 12.28
C VAL A 231 7.94 -5.44 11.89
N GLU A 232 8.28 -5.07 10.68
CA GLU A 232 9.64 -5.12 10.15
C GLU A 232 10.00 -3.77 9.52
N ASN A 233 11.23 -3.31 9.73
CA ASN A 233 11.72 -2.10 9.09
C ASN A 233 12.18 -2.39 7.65
N ARG A 234 11.29 -2.99 6.86
CA ARG A 234 11.46 -3.28 5.44
C ARG A 234 10.25 -2.82 4.66
N LEU A 235 10.44 -2.54 3.38
CA LEU A 235 9.38 -2.13 2.50
C LEU A 235 8.38 -3.29 2.32
N PHE A 236 7.08 -2.98 2.27
CA PHE A 236 5.99 -3.96 2.11
C PHE A 236 5.99 -5.07 3.18
N ALA A 237 6.17 -4.69 4.44
CA ALA A 237 6.05 -5.63 5.56
C ALA A 237 4.65 -6.27 5.64
N THR A 238 3.61 -5.51 5.28
CA THR A 238 2.22 -5.96 5.21
C THR A 238 1.74 -5.99 3.77
N LEU A 239 1.27 -7.13 3.30
CA LEU A 239 0.61 -7.32 2.02
C LEU A 239 -0.85 -7.75 2.19
N ASP A 240 -1.12 -8.67 3.10
CA ASP A 240 -2.47 -9.10 3.47
C ASP A 240 -3.08 -8.10 4.46
N PRO A 241 -4.31 -7.59 4.25
CA PRO A 241 -4.96 -6.69 5.21
C PRO A 241 -5.12 -7.34 6.56
N LEU A 242 -4.82 -6.61 7.61
CA LEU A 242 -4.94 -7.09 8.98
C LEU A 242 -5.89 -6.18 9.78
N THR A 243 -7.07 -6.72 10.15
CA THR A 243 -8.06 -5.99 10.97
C THR A 243 -7.94 -6.40 12.43
N ARG A 244 -7.99 -5.42 13.32
CA ARG A 244 -8.05 -5.61 14.78
C ARG A 244 -9.08 -4.69 15.40
N GLU A 245 -9.69 -5.17 16.46
CA GLU A 245 -10.48 -4.32 17.35
C GLU A 245 -9.53 -3.47 18.18
N VAL A 246 -9.80 -2.19 18.24
CA VAL A 246 -9.05 -1.20 19.03
C VAL A 246 -9.98 -0.53 20.00
N GLU A 247 -9.62 -0.57 21.28
CA GLU A 247 -10.33 0.13 22.32
C GLU A 247 -9.83 1.58 22.43
N LEU A 248 -10.77 2.51 22.33
CA LEU A 248 -10.56 3.94 22.55
C LEU A 248 -10.93 4.32 23.99
N ALA A 249 -10.92 5.63 24.29
CA ALA A 249 -11.42 6.09 25.58
C ALA A 249 -12.93 5.82 25.74
N ASP A 250 -13.39 5.80 26.99
CA ASP A 250 -14.80 5.61 27.38
C ASP A 250 -15.40 4.25 26.96
N GLY A 251 -14.56 3.22 26.79
CA GLY A 251 -14.99 1.88 26.38
C GLY A 251 -15.47 1.77 24.93
N GLU A 252 -15.25 2.80 24.14
CA GLU A 252 -15.58 2.80 22.71
C GLU A 252 -14.59 1.94 21.91
N LYS A 253 -15.12 1.23 20.92
CA LYS A 253 -14.34 0.32 20.08
C LYS A 253 -14.51 0.65 18.62
N ILE A 254 -13.45 0.41 17.86
CA ILE A 254 -13.43 0.52 16.40
C ILE A 254 -12.73 -0.70 15.78
N LEU A 255 -13.03 -0.98 14.54
CA LEU A 255 -12.22 -1.88 13.72
C LEU A 255 -11.15 -1.07 12.98
N LEU A 256 -9.89 -1.40 13.21
CA LEU A 256 -8.76 -0.76 12.53
C LEU A 256 -8.08 -1.78 11.63
N THR A 257 -7.98 -1.44 10.34
CA THR A 257 -7.36 -2.30 9.32
C THR A 257 -6.04 -1.70 8.86
N ASP A 258 -4.96 -2.49 8.94
CA ASP A 258 -3.68 -2.19 8.27
C ASP A 258 -3.74 -2.67 6.82
N THR A 259 -3.31 -1.81 5.90
CA THR A 259 -3.32 -2.09 4.46
C THR A 259 -1.92 -2.10 3.87
N VAL A 260 -1.80 -2.59 2.63
CA VAL A 260 -0.54 -2.54 1.89
C VAL A 260 -0.01 -1.10 1.77
N GLY A 261 1.31 -0.93 1.93
CA GLY A 261 1.95 0.36 1.73
C GLY A 261 2.01 0.75 0.26
N PHE A 262 1.77 2.01 -0.04
CA PHE A 262 1.98 2.57 -1.37
C PHE A 262 3.46 2.88 -1.61
N VAL A 263 3.85 2.92 -2.85
CA VAL A 263 5.20 3.27 -3.29
C VAL A 263 5.12 4.05 -4.60
N ARG A 264 6.10 4.86 -4.86
CA ARG A 264 6.23 5.60 -6.11
C ARG A 264 6.35 4.64 -7.31
N LYS A 265 5.74 4.99 -8.44
CA LYS A 265 5.72 4.17 -9.67
C LYS A 265 5.18 2.75 -9.44
N LEU A 266 4.12 2.63 -8.61
CA LEU A 266 3.44 1.35 -8.43
C LEU A 266 2.89 0.86 -9.76
N PRO A 267 3.20 -0.38 -10.19
CA PRO A 267 2.69 -0.91 -11.46
C PRO A 267 1.16 -0.91 -11.52
N HIS A 268 0.58 -0.40 -12.61
CA HIS A 268 -0.88 -0.36 -12.79
C HIS A 268 -1.53 -1.76 -12.71
N GLN A 269 -0.80 -2.80 -13.18
CA GLN A 269 -1.24 -4.19 -13.07
C GLN A 269 -1.41 -4.62 -11.61
N LEU A 270 -0.54 -4.13 -10.72
CA LEU A 270 -0.65 -4.37 -9.28
C LEU A 270 -1.85 -3.64 -8.68
N VAL A 271 -2.04 -2.36 -8.97
CA VAL A 271 -3.20 -1.61 -8.47
C VAL A 271 -4.51 -2.31 -8.87
N ALA A 272 -4.62 -2.76 -10.12
CA ALA A 272 -5.78 -3.50 -10.61
C ALA A 272 -5.97 -4.85 -9.91
N SER A 273 -4.88 -5.60 -9.67
CA SER A 273 -4.92 -6.91 -9.02
C SER A 273 -5.21 -6.81 -7.52
N PHE A 274 -4.73 -5.74 -6.85
CA PHE A 274 -4.95 -5.49 -5.43
C PHE A 274 -6.23 -4.70 -5.13
N ARG A 275 -7.03 -4.39 -6.15
CA ARG A 275 -8.28 -3.65 -5.97
C ARG A 275 -9.18 -4.27 -4.88
N ALA A 276 -9.27 -5.59 -4.81
CA ALA A 276 -10.02 -6.29 -3.78
C ALA A 276 -9.44 -6.12 -2.35
N THR A 277 -8.13 -6.00 -2.24
CA THR A 277 -7.45 -5.72 -0.96
C THR A 277 -7.62 -4.25 -0.56
N LEU A 278 -7.69 -3.36 -1.56
CA LEU A 278 -7.91 -1.93 -1.38
C LEU A 278 -9.41 -1.58 -1.19
N GLU A 279 -10.33 -2.53 -1.35
CA GLU A 279 -11.75 -2.36 -1.00
C GLU A 279 -11.96 -2.04 0.48
N GLU A 280 -11.10 -2.53 1.38
CA GLU A 280 -11.12 -2.14 2.80
C GLU A 280 -10.92 -0.63 3.00
N VAL A 281 -10.26 0.05 2.06
CA VAL A 281 -10.12 1.51 2.01
C VAL A 281 -11.43 2.17 1.60
N LEU A 282 -12.14 1.57 0.63
CA LEU A 282 -13.40 2.10 0.12
C LEU A 282 -14.56 1.91 1.12
N GLU A 283 -14.48 0.91 1.98
CA GLU A 283 -15.52 0.61 2.97
C GLU A 283 -15.31 1.35 4.29
N ALA A 284 -14.09 1.77 4.60
CA ALA A 284 -13.80 2.48 5.85
C ALA A 284 -14.63 3.75 6.01
N ASP A 285 -15.07 4.02 7.24
CA ASP A 285 -15.75 5.27 7.61
C ASP A 285 -14.76 6.44 7.68
N VAL A 286 -13.47 6.14 7.98
CA VAL A 286 -12.39 7.11 8.02
C VAL A 286 -11.07 6.48 7.56
N LEU A 287 -10.27 7.24 6.83
CA LEU A 287 -8.91 6.86 6.45
C LEU A 287 -7.90 7.54 7.37
N LEU A 288 -6.94 6.77 7.88
CA LEU A 288 -5.79 7.28 8.60
C LEU A 288 -4.62 7.33 7.62
N HIS A 289 -4.35 8.51 7.05
CA HIS A 289 -3.23 8.69 6.15
C HIS A 289 -1.94 8.86 6.96
N VAL A 290 -1.20 7.77 7.11
CA VAL A 290 0.07 7.72 7.87
C VAL A 290 1.21 8.22 7.01
N ILE A 291 1.90 9.26 7.51
CA ILE A 291 2.98 9.98 6.85
C ILE A 291 4.20 9.93 7.77
N ASP A 292 5.33 9.46 7.26
CA ASP A 292 6.61 9.53 7.98
C ASP A 292 7.14 10.97 7.90
N ILE A 293 7.01 11.73 9.00
CA ILE A 293 7.43 13.14 9.04
C ILE A 293 8.96 13.29 9.12
N SER A 294 9.68 12.23 9.48
CA SER A 294 11.14 12.22 9.54
C SER A 294 11.79 12.05 8.16
N ASP A 295 11.03 11.61 7.16
CA ASP A 295 11.52 11.44 5.79
C ASP A 295 11.51 12.80 5.06
N PRO A 296 12.64 13.25 4.49
CA PRO A 296 12.70 14.52 3.77
C PRO A 296 11.75 14.61 2.55
N LEU A 297 11.34 13.46 1.98
CA LEU A 297 10.39 13.36 0.87
C LEU A 297 8.93 13.18 1.32
N TRP A 298 8.59 13.42 2.59
CA TRP A 298 7.24 13.16 3.09
C TRP A 298 6.12 13.84 2.29
N GLU A 299 6.36 15.03 1.72
CA GLU A 299 5.39 15.75 0.89
C GLU A 299 5.13 14.99 -0.45
N GLU A 300 6.21 14.48 -1.08
CA GLU A 300 6.11 13.66 -2.29
C GLU A 300 5.42 12.33 -1.99
N HIS A 301 5.80 11.66 -0.91
CA HIS A 301 5.16 10.42 -0.46
C HIS A 301 3.66 10.62 -0.19
N ARG A 302 3.31 11.72 0.47
CA ARG A 302 1.91 12.10 0.69
C ARG A 302 1.16 12.30 -0.62
N ALA A 303 1.77 13.00 -1.59
CA ALA A 303 1.16 13.27 -2.89
C ALA A 303 0.88 11.98 -3.66
N VAL A 304 1.82 11.03 -3.67
CA VAL A 304 1.65 9.69 -4.29
C VAL A 304 0.46 8.94 -3.68
N VAL A 305 0.33 8.95 -2.35
CA VAL A 305 -0.79 8.28 -1.68
C VAL A 305 -2.13 8.92 -2.05
N VAL A 306 -2.20 10.25 -2.07
CA VAL A 306 -3.42 10.99 -2.46
C VAL A 306 -3.81 10.68 -3.90
N GLU A 307 -2.85 10.60 -4.83
CA GLU A 307 -3.09 10.24 -6.23
C GLU A 307 -3.68 8.83 -6.33
N VAL A 308 -3.09 7.83 -5.67
CA VAL A 308 -3.60 6.45 -5.68
C VAL A 308 -5.00 6.37 -5.04
N LEU A 309 -5.26 7.08 -3.93
CA LEU A 309 -6.60 7.14 -3.32
C LEU A 309 -7.63 7.76 -4.28
N SER A 310 -7.23 8.73 -5.07
CA SER A 310 -8.10 9.33 -6.11
C SER A 310 -8.39 8.35 -7.24
N GLU A 311 -7.40 7.60 -7.72
CA GLU A 311 -7.57 6.54 -8.74
C GLU A 311 -8.51 5.43 -8.25
N LEU A 312 -8.48 5.13 -6.95
CA LEU A 312 -9.38 4.18 -6.31
C LEU A 312 -10.79 4.73 -6.09
N GLY A 313 -11.02 6.04 -6.28
CA GLY A 313 -12.29 6.70 -6.00
C GLY A 313 -12.54 6.94 -4.51
N ALA A 314 -11.51 6.91 -3.66
CA ALA A 314 -11.60 7.09 -2.21
C ALA A 314 -11.48 8.56 -1.74
N ASN A 315 -11.36 9.52 -2.66
CA ASN A 315 -11.16 10.95 -2.38
C ASN A 315 -12.35 11.63 -1.65
N HIS A 316 -13.51 10.99 -1.63
CA HIS A 316 -14.69 11.46 -0.88
C HIS A 316 -14.70 11.04 0.59
N LYS A 317 -13.78 10.15 1.00
CA LYS A 317 -13.71 9.63 2.38
C LYS A 317 -13.11 10.67 3.33
N PRO A 318 -13.60 10.73 4.58
CA PRO A 318 -12.94 11.51 5.62
C PRO A 318 -11.52 11.01 5.86
N VAL A 319 -10.54 11.90 5.95
CA VAL A 319 -9.13 11.56 6.17
C VAL A 319 -8.63 12.24 7.45
N ILE A 320 -7.93 11.49 8.29
CA ILE A 320 -7.07 12.02 9.36
C ILE A 320 -5.62 11.87 8.89
N ASN A 321 -4.89 12.97 8.72
CA ASN A 321 -3.49 12.94 8.35
C ASN A 321 -2.64 12.70 9.62
N VAL A 322 -1.99 11.53 9.70
CA VAL A 322 -1.19 11.09 10.85
C VAL A 322 0.29 11.24 10.54
N PHE A 323 0.91 12.28 11.05
CA PHE A 323 2.35 12.54 10.94
C PHE A 323 3.08 11.72 12.00
N ASN A 324 3.47 10.51 11.61
CA ASN A 324 4.12 9.53 12.47
C ASN A 324 5.63 9.73 12.52
N LYS A 325 6.29 9.06 13.46
CA LYS A 325 7.73 9.13 13.75
C LYS A 325 8.20 10.54 14.16
N SER A 326 7.32 11.29 14.80
CA SER A 326 7.63 12.64 15.31
C SER A 326 8.74 12.67 16.36
N ASP A 327 9.01 11.54 17.00
CA ASP A 327 10.09 11.30 17.96
C ASP A 327 11.48 11.32 17.34
N LEU A 328 11.60 11.11 16.02
CA LEU A 328 12.89 11.13 15.33
C LEU A 328 13.36 12.55 14.96
N LEU A 329 12.50 13.55 15.12
CA LEU A 329 12.84 14.93 14.80
C LEU A 329 13.29 15.72 16.04
N PRO A 330 14.27 16.62 15.90
CA PRO A 330 14.59 17.58 16.95
C PRO A 330 13.38 18.45 17.31
N PRO A 331 13.20 18.84 18.59
CA PRO A 331 11.99 19.55 19.05
C PRO A 331 11.71 20.86 18.30
N ASP A 332 12.75 21.63 17.98
CA ASP A 332 12.66 22.88 17.23
C ASP A 332 12.21 22.69 15.79
N VAL A 333 12.71 21.64 15.13
CA VAL A 333 12.28 21.26 13.76
C VAL A 333 10.84 20.78 13.77
N LEU A 334 10.47 19.96 14.75
CA LEU A 334 9.11 19.45 14.90
C LEU A 334 8.10 20.57 15.10
N GLU A 335 8.42 21.58 15.94
CA GLU A 335 7.52 22.69 16.22
C GLU A 335 7.31 23.56 14.96
N ALA A 336 8.38 23.89 14.24
CA ALA A 336 8.29 24.61 12.97
C ALA A 336 7.45 23.86 11.92
N LEU A 337 7.58 22.52 11.86
CA LEU A 337 6.75 21.68 10.96
C LEU A 337 5.30 21.65 11.42
N ARG A 338 5.02 21.60 12.72
CA ARG A 338 3.64 21.64 13.25
C ARG A 338 2.94 22.93 12.85
N GLU A 339 3.56 24.09 13.03
CA GLU A 339 3.00 25.37 12.62
C GLU A 339 2.74 25.42 11.11
N ARG A 340 3.69 24.96 10.30
CA ARG A 340 3.55 24.91 8.84
C ARG A 340 2.40 24.01 8.42
N ILE A 341 2.33 22.80 8.97
CA ILE A 341 1.36 21.77 8.59
C ILE A 341 -0.04 22.15 9.07
N ALA A 342 -0.20 22.72 10.27
CA ALA A 342 -1.50 23.14 10.78
C ALA A 342 -2.23 24.12 9.85
N ASN A 343 -1.45 24.99 9.15
CA ASN A 343 -2.00 25.96 8.20
C ASN A 343 -2.33 25.35 6.82
N LEU A 344 -1.77 24.21 6.45
CA LEU A 344 -1.85 23.65 5.11
C LEU A 344 -2.72 22.40 5.02
N ILE A 345 -2.77 21.61 6.09
CA ILE A 345 -3.36 20.27 6.10
C ILE A 345 -4.37 20.19 7.25
N PRO A 346 -5.67 20.17 6.95
CA PRO A 346 -6.69 20.01 7.98
C PRO A 346 -6.59 18.63 8.65
N ASP A 347 -7.04 18.56 9.90
CA ASP A 347 -7.06 17.33 10.71
C ASP A 347 -5.68 16.64 10.85
N ALA A 348 -4.59 17.42 10.86
CA ALA A 348 -3.25 16.91 11.09
C ALA A 348 -3.07 16.46 12.55
N VAL A 349 -2.58 15.23 12.73
CA VAL A 349 -2.27 14.65 14.03
C VAL A 349 -0.81 14.21 14.03
N PHE A 350 -0.02 14.71 14.98
CA PHE A 350 1.37 14.26 15.17
C PHE A 350 1.38 13.09 16.14
N ALA A 351 2.10 12.05 15.79
CA ALA A 351 2.11 10.79 16.52
C ALA A 351 3.50 10.15 16.54
N SER A 352 3.71 9.28 17.50
CA SER A 352 4.79 8.30 17.52
C SER A 352 4.24 6.95 18.01
N ALA A 353 4.43 5.92 17.21
CA ALA A 353 4.05 4.57 17.58
C ALA A 353 5.03 3.91 18.59
N GLU A 354 6.22 4.49 18.78
CA GLU A 354 7.28 3.93 19.60
C GLU A 354 7.39 4.61 20.98
N THR A 355 6.73 5.76 21.20
CA THR A 355 6.78 6.49 22.47
C THR A 355 5.50 6.30 23.28
N GLU A 356 5.64 6.24 24.60
CA GLU A 356 4.51 6.19 25.53
C GLU A 356 3.64 7.44 25.38
N GLY A 357 2.31 7.27 25.26
CA GLY A 357 1.37 8.37 25.03
C GLY A 357 1.45 9.00 23.63
N GLY A 358 2.36 8.55 22.76
CA GLY A 358 2.57 9.10 21.42
C GLY A 358 1.39 8.95 20.46
N LEU A 359 0.40 8.11 20.80
CA LEU A 359 -0.83 7.89 20.03
C LEU A 359 -2.08 8.53 20.64
N ASP A 360 -1.98 9.24 21.77
CA ASP A 360 -3.16 9.79 22.46
C ASP A 360 -3.90 10.84 21.62
N ALA A 361 -3.18 11.65 20.88
CA ALA A 361 -3.78 12.63 19.97
C ALA A 361 -4.58 11.92 18.85
N LEU A 362 -4.08 10.80 18.34
CA LEU A 362 -4.75 9.98 17.34
C LEU A 362 -5.99 9.30 17.92
N LYS A 363 -5.90 8.72 19.13
CA LYS A 363 -7.07 8.12 19.82
C LYS A 363 -8.18 9.16 20.01
N ARG A 364 -7.85 10.39 20.43
CA ARG A 364 -8.83 11.48 20.58
C ARG A 364 -9.45 11.89 19.23
N ALA A 365 -8.65 11.93 18.16
CA ALA A 365 -9.16 12.26 16.82
C ALA A 365 -10.12 11.16 16.30
N LEU A 366 -9.78 9.89 16.49
CA LEU A 366 -10.65 8.75 16.16
C LEU A 366 -11.96 8.78 16.95
N LEU A 367 -11.90 9.02 18.26
CA LEU A 367 -13.09 9.12 19.11
C LEU A 367 -14.02 10.25 18.65
N ARG A 368 -13.48 11.42 18.27
CA ARG A 368 -14.27 12.51 17.70
C ARG A 368 -14.98 12.08 16.41
N ARG A 369 -14.26 11.38 15.50
CA ARG A 369 -14.85 10.91 14.24
C ARG A 369 -15.91 9.83 14.46
N LEU A 370 -15.66 8.86 15.35
CA LEU A 370 -16.63 7.85 15.75
C LEU A 370 -17.92 8.51 16.27
N ARG A 371 -17.81 9.45 17.19
CA ARG A 371 -18.98 10.16 17.76
C ARG A 371 -19.71 10.98 16.69
N ALA A 372 -18.98 11.64 15.80
CA ALA A 372 -19.57 12.41 14.71
C ALA A 372 -20.32 11.56 13.67
N ALA A 373 -19.92 10.30 13.48
CA ALA A 373 -20.58 9.38 12.56
C ALA A 373 -21.91 8.81 13.09
N ARG A 374 -22.17 8.91 14.40
CA ARG A 374 -23.42 8.45 15.00
C ARG A 374 -24.57 9.32 14.54
N ARG A 375 -25.72 8.71 14.27
CA ARG A 375 -26.93 9.45 13.91
C ARG A 375 -27.42 10.29 15.07
N VAL A 376 -27.72 11.55 14.80
CA VAL A 376 -28.47 12.40 15.71
C VAL A 376 -29.94 12.07 15.52
N VAL A 377 -30.61 11.70 16.59
CA VAL A 377 -32.05 11.47 16.64
C VAL A 377 -32.68 12.42 17.65
N GLU A 378 -33.83 13.00 17.31
CA GLU A 378 -34.65 13.72 18.26
C GLU A 378 -35.69 12.74 18.84
N LEU A 379 -35.66 12.60 20.12
CA LEU A 379 -36.54 11.66 20.87
C LEU A 379 -37.42 12.46 21.80
N ARG A 380 -38.73 12.14 21.83
CA ARG A 380 -39.67 12.63 22.84
C ARG A 380 -39.70 11.68 24.02
N VAL A 381 -39.41 12.18 25.19
CA VAL A 381 -39.35 11.44 26.42
C VAL A 381 -40.27 12.09 27.44
N PRO A 382 -41.25 11.37 28.01
CA PRO A 382 -42.07 11.92 29.08
C PRO A 382 -41.21 12.36 30.27
N LEU A 383 -41.50 13.54 30.84
CA LEU A 383 -40.75 14.08 31.98
C LEU A 383 -40.85 13.15 33.22
N SER A 384 -41.86 12.29 33.28
CA SER A 384 -42.03 11.27 34.31
C SER A 384 -41.08 10.08 34.16
N ASP A 385 -40.50 9.85 32.97
CA ASP A 385 -39.56 8.74 32.73
C ASP A 385 -38.09 9.16 32.91
N GLY A 386 -37.73 9.46 34.17
CA GLY A 386 -36.36 9.78 34.52
C GLY A 386 -35.35 8.63 34.26
N ARG A 387 -35.86 7.36 34.15
CA ARG A 387 -35.02 6.22 33.79
C ARG A 387 -34.55 6.28 32.33
N LEU A 388 -35.46 6.59 31.43
CA LEU A 388 -35.15 6.70 30.02
C LEU A 388 -34.20 7.88 29.77
N LEU A 389 -34.39 9.02 30.42
CA LEU A 389 -33.46 10.14 30.37
C LEU A 389 -32.06 9.78 30.86
N ALA A 390 -31.94 9.04 31.98
CA ALA A 390 -30.67 8.57 32.49
C ALA A 390 -30.03 7.53 31.57
N GLU A 391 -30.82 6.71 30.87
CA GLU A 391 -30.35 5.74 29.89
C GLU A 391 -29.81 6.44 28.66
N LEU A 392 -30.46 7.49 28.13
CA LEU A 392 -30.01 8.31 27.04
C LEU A 392 -28.68 9.01 27.35
N HIS A 393 -28.53 9.52 28.58
CA HIS A 393 -27.27 10.14 29.02
C HIS A 393 -26.12 9.14 29.19
N ARG A 394 -26.45 7.87 29.53
CA ARG A 394 -25.44 6.83 29.72
C ARG A 394 -24.97 6.20 28.41
N ASN A 395 -25.91 6.00 27.49
CA ASN A 395 -25.67 5.23 26.26
C ASN A 395 -25.58 6.12 25.00
N GLY A 396 -25.78 7.43 25.13
CA GLY A 396 -25.75 8.40 24.03
C GLY A 396 -25.02 9.69 24.38
N ASP A 397 -24.68 10.44 23.35
CA ASP A 397 -24.10 11.78 23.43
C ASP A 397 -25.24 12.81 23.26
N VAL A 398 -25.74 13.34 24.40
CA VAL A 398 -26.86 14.30 24.40
C VAL A 398 -26.37 15.67 23.97
N LEU A 399 -26.85 16.14 22.82
CA LEU A 399 -26.44 17.39 22.21
C LEU A 399 -27.29 18.59 22.66
N ALA A 400 -28.60 18.36 22.82
CA ALA A 400 -29.53 19.39 23.25
C ALA A 400 -30.74 18.78 23.95
N GLN A 401 -31.33 19.53 24.88
CA GLN A 401 -32.58 19.18 25.54
C GLN A 401 -33.48 20.41 25.57
N ARG A 402 -34.77 20.20 25.29
CA ARG A 402 -35.78 21.23 25.44
C ARG A 402 -37.06 20.62 25.99
N THR A 403 -37.77 21.34 26.86
CA THR A 403 -39.08 20.92 27.40
C THR A 403 -40.17 21.39 26.45
N ASP A 404 -41.10 20.52 26.14
CA ASP A 404 -42.30 20.80 25.35
C ASP A 404 -43.53 20.20 26.08
N GLY A 405 -44.22 21.01 26.88
CA GLY A 405 -45.31 20.54 27.73
C GLY A 405 -44.82 19.55 28.79
N ASP A 406 -45.44 18.35 28.83
CA ASP A 406 -45.07 17.25 29.74
C ASP A 406 -43.99 16.32 29.20
N GLU A 407 -43.39 16.68 28.08
CA GLU A 407 -42.34 15.90 27.40
C GLU A 407 -41.03 16.68 27.31
N MET A 408 -39.92 15.94 27.29
CA MET A 408 -38.59 16.46 26.97
C MET A 408 -38.20 15.99 25.57
N ILE A 409 -37.88 16.92 24.70
CA ILE A 409 -37.29 16.63 23.39
C ILE A 409 -35.78 16.59 23.60
N VAL A 410 -35.18 15.44 23.35
CA VAL A 410 -33.74 15.20 23.52
C VAL A 410 -33.14 14.93 22.17
N SER A 411 -32.23 15.80 21.71
CA SER A 411 -31.37 15.54 20.56
C SER A 411 -30.14 14.77 21.02
N VAL A 412 -30.03 13.51 20.61
CA VAL A 412 -28.99 12.60 21.11
C VAL A 412 -28.37 11.83 19.95
N ARG A 413 -27.06 11.62 20.02
CA ARG A 413 -26.34 10.67 19.16
C ARG A 413 -26.34 9.30 19.79
N LEU A 414 -26.91 8.31 19.10
CA LEU A 414 -27.03 6.95 19.57
C LEU A 414 -26.39 5.97 18.59
N THR A 415 -25.89 4.85 19.12
CA THR A 415 -25.53 3.70 18.29
C THR A 415 -26.81 3.03 17.78
N PRO A 416 -26.77 2.36 16.61
CA PRO A 416 -27.92 1.60 16.10
C PRO A 416 -28.49 0.61 17.12
N GLU A 417 -27.62 -0.02 17.92
CA GLU A 417 -27.99 -0.96 18.96
C GLU A 417 -28.71 -0.29 20.15
N ALA A 418 -28.21 0.87 20.58
CA ALA A 418 -28.84 1.65 21.63
C ALA A 418 -30.22 2.15 21.15
N LEU A 419 -30.32 2.61 19.90
CA LEU A 419 -31.59 3.00 19.29
C LEU A 419 -32.58 1.82 19.22
N GLY A 420 -32.09 0.63 18.81
CA GLY A 420 -32.91 -0.58 18.77
C GLY A 420 -33.42 -1.05 20.16
N ARG A 421 -32.64 -0.82 21.24
CA ARG A 421 -33.08 -1.15 22.63
C ARG A 421 -34.12 -0.20 23.15
N LEU A 422 -34.16 1.02 22.67
CA LEU A 422 -35.16 2.01 23.08
C LEU A 422 -36.57 1.63 22.62
N GLY A 423 -36.66 0.95 21.45
CA GLY A 423 -37.94 0.51 20.87
C GLY A 423 -39.00 1.62 20.84
N ASP A 424 -40.25 1.26 21.13
CA ASP A 424 -41.39 2.17 21.16
C ASP A 424 -41.41 3.14 22.38
N ARG A 425 -40.39 3.11 23.23
CA ARG A 425 -40.32 3.98 24.42
C ARG A 425 -40.00 5.44 24.12
N ALA A 426 -39.36 5.64 22.99
CA ALA A 426 -39.01 6.98 22.53
C ALA A 426 -39.53 7.17 21.10
N VAL A 427 -40.38 8.15 20.91
CA VAL A 427 -40.94 8.46 19.60
C VAL A 427 -39.93 9.37 18.91
N ALA A 428 -39.37 8.93 17.76
CA ALA A 428 -38.57 9.79 16.91
C ALA A 428 -39.48 10.90 16.34
N VAL A 429 -39.01 12.15 16.41
CA VAL A 429 -39.72 13.32 15.89
C VAL A 429 -39.56 13.40 14.38
#